data_489ce805d72a96751c381a490e3ec736
#
_entry.id   489ce805d72a96751c381a490e3ec736
#
_cell.length_a   1.000
_cell.length_b   1.000
_cell.length_c   1.000
_cell.angle_alpha   90.00
_cell.angle_beta   90.00
_cell.angle_gamma   90.00
#
_symmetry.space_group_name_H-M   'P 1'
#
loop_
_entity.id
_entity.type
_entity.pdbx_description
1 polymer ?
#
loop_
_entity_poly.entity_id
_entity_poly.type
_entity_poly.pdbx_seq_one_letter_code
_entity_poly.pdbx_strand_id
1 'polypeptide(L)'
;MNAHFQSFVNLIRNPLRFRYFLLQKLPAAFFVGLRIVHLDAQKCIVKVQYNWFTKNPFKSMYFAVEAMAAELSTGLIVFGQTYQRQPKISMLVSKMEASFFKKAIGKIIFTCEDGLAIQNAIQWQSHPRHEVSYSLYLWH
;
A
#
# COMPACT_ATOMS: atom_id res chain seq x y z
N MET A 1 1.18 -18.79 -8.58
CA MET A 1 0.51 -17.72 -7.78
C MET A 1 -0.10 -18.39 -6.56
N ASN A 2 0.19 -17.88 -5.36
CA ASN A 2 -0.26 -18.51 -4.11
C ASN A 2 -1.80 -18.42 -4.00
N ALA A 3 -2.49 -19.53 -3.71
CA ALA A 3 -3.95 -19.58 -3.58
C ALA A 3 -4.47 -18.59 -2.52
N HIS A 4 -3.72 -18.38 -1.46
CA HIS A 4 -4.05 -17.41 -0.41
C HIS A 4 -4.02 -15.97 -0.91
N PHE A 5 -3.04 -15.60 -1.75
CA PHE A 5 -2.99 -14.29 -2.38
C PHE A 5 -4.22 -14.04 -3.28
N GLN A 6 -4.59 -15.03 -4.08
CA GLN A 6 -5.78 -14.92 -4.95
C GLN A 6 -7.06 -14.76 -4.13
N SER A 7 -7.19 -15.47 -3.02
CA SER A 7 -8.33 -15.32 -2.10
C SER A 7 -8.41 -13.91 -1.51
N PHE A 8 -7.26 -13.34 -1.15
CA PHE A 8 -7.18 -11.95 -0.68
C PHE A 8 -7.56 -10.95 -1.78
N VAL A 9 -7.02 -11.09 -3.00
CA VAL A 9 -7.36 -10.24 -4.14
C VAL A 9 -8.86 -10.27 -4.43
N ASN A 10 -9.47 -11.44 -4.41
CA ASN A 10 -10.91 -11.60 -4.60
C ASN A 10 -11.74 -10.91 -3.51
N LEU A 11 -11.25 -10.93 -2.26
CA LEU A 11 -11.91 -10.25 -1.14
C LEU A 11 -11.93 -8.73 -1.35
N ILE A 12 -10.80 -8.14 -1.77
CA ILE A 12 -10.65 -6.68 -1.88
C ILE A 12 -10.98 -6.13 -3.27
N ARG A 13 -11.16 -6.98 -4.27
CA ARG A 13 -11.54 -6.56 -5.64
C ARG A 13 -12.90 -5.86 -5.69
N ASN A 14 -13.81 -6.22 -4.80
CA ASN A 14 -15.08 -5.52 -4.65
C ASN A 14 -14.86 -4.19 -3.90
N PRO A 15 -15.17 -3.03 -4.52
CA PRO A 15 -14.95 -1.72 -3.90
C PRO A 15 -15.63 -1.53 -2.55
N LEU A 16 -16.82 -2.10 -2.35
CA LEU A 16 -17.56 -2.01 -1.09
C LEU A 16 -16.89 -2.84 0.02
N ARG A 17 -16.44 -4.05 -0.32
CA ARG A 17 -15.70 -4.91 0.62
C ARG A 17 -14.36 -4.29 1.00
N PHE A 18 -13.67 -3.70 0.03
CA PHE A 18 -12.42 -2.99 0.29
C PHE A 18 -12.64 -1.77 1.19
N ARG A 19 -13.66 -0.97 0.96
CA ARG A 19 -14.00 0.16 1.85
C ARG A 19 -14.35 -0.30 3.26
N TYR A 20 -15.08 -1.39 3.39
CA TYR A 20 -15.37 -1.99 4.70
C TYR A 20 -14.09 -2.49 5.39
N PHE A 21 -13.20 -3.14 4.64
CA PHE A 21 -11.87 -3.55 5.14
C PHE A 21 -11.07 -2.34 5.64
N LEU A 22 -11.01 -1.25 4.87
CA LEU A 22 -10.33 -0.03 5.30
C LEU A 22 -10.95 0.54 6.59
N LEU A 23 -12.28 0.64 6.65
CA LEU A 23 -12.96 1.16 7.83
C LEU A 23 -12.63 0.37 9.10
N GLN A 24 -12.52 -0.95 8.99
CA GLN A 24 -12.21 -1.80 10.13
C GLN A 24 -10.72 -1.86 10.48
N LYS A 25 -9.83 -1.86 9.50
CA LYS A 25 -8.40 -2.11 9.68
C LYS A 25 -7.55 -0.86 9.56
N LEU A 26 -7.94 0.08 8.74
CA LEU A 26 -7.21 1.31 8.41
C LEU A 26 -8.19 2.49 8.31
N PRO A 27 -8.85 2.89 9.41
CA PRO A 27 -9.89 3.92 9.34
C PRO A 27 -9.40 5.27 8.80
N ALA A 28 -8.16 5.67 9.07
CA ALA A 28 -7.59 6.90 8.50
C ALA A 28 -7.56 6.84 6.96
N ALA A 29 -7.11 5.72 6.39
CA ALA A 29 -7.10 5.49 4.94
C ALA A 29 -8.51 5.48 4.32
N PHE A 30 -9.50 4.99 5.07
CA PHE A 30 -10.91 5.07 4.67
C PHE A 30 -11.39 6.51 4.55
N PHE A 31 -11.13 7.35 5.56
CA PHE A 31 -11.61 8.75 5.60
C PHE A 31 -10.90 9.62 4.56
N VAL A 32 -9.62 9.44 4.30
CA VAL A 32 -8.93 10.16 3.22
C VAL A 32 -9.27 9.67 1.82
N GLY A 33 -10.03 8.57 1.71
CA GLY A 33 -10.58 8.09 0.46
C GLY A 33 -9.58 7.36 -0.44
N LEU A 34 -8.62 6.64 0.12
CA LEU A 34 -7.70 5.79 -0.65
C LEU A 34 -8.46 4.73 -1.44
N ARG A 35 -8.05 4.48 -2.68
CA ARG A 35 -8.65 3.48 -3.56
C ARG A 35 -7.60 2.66 -4.29
N ILE A 36 -7.82 1.35 -4.37
CA ILE A 36 -7.03 0.47 -5.22
C ILE A 36 -7.50 0.65 -6.67
N VAL A 37 -6.53 0.85 -7.57
CA VAL A 37 -6.75 0.85 -9.02
C VAL A 37 -6.40 -0.52 -9.60
N HIS A 38 -5.31 -1.11 -9.10
CA HIS A 38 -4.83 -2.41 -9.54
C HIS A 38 -4.13 -3.12 -8.38
N LEU A 39 -4.29 -4.43 -8.28
CA LEU A 39 -3.52 -5.28 -7.38
C LEU A 39 -3.35 -6.66 -7.98
N ASP A 40 -2.09 -7.06 -8.12
CA ASP A 40 -1.66 -8.44 -8.35
C ASP A 40 -0.42 -8.78 -7.50
N ALA A 41 0.18 -9.95 -7.74
CA ALA A 41 1.32 -10.41 -6.95
C ALA A 41 2.60 -9.59 -7.18
N GLN A 42 2.68 -8.80 -8.25
CA GLN A 42 3.87 -8.04 -8.63
C GLN A 42 3.68 -6.54 -8.50
N LYS A 43 2.44 -6.07 -8.65
CA LYS A 43 2.14 -4.64 -8.74
C LYS A 43 0.92 -4.26 -7.94
N CYS A 44 1.00 -3.12 -7.27
CA CYS A 44 -0.14 -2.48 -6.64
C CYS A 44 -0.18 -1.01 -7.04
N ILE A 45 -1.37 -0.54 -7.43
CA ILE A 45 -1.63 0.86 -7.77
C ILE A 45 -2.73 1.38 -6.84
N VAL A 46 -2.39 2.40 -6.06
CA VAL A 46 -3.30 3.11 -5.18
C VAL A 46 -3.48 4.54 -5.67
N LYS A 47 -4.69 5.06 -5.63
CA LYS A 47 -4.97 6.46 -5.93
C LYS A 47 -5.59 7.18 -4.74
N VAL A 48 -5.32 8.47 -4.67
CA VAL A 48 -5.95 9.40 -3.74
C VAL A 48 -6.24 10.73 -4.44
N GLN A 49 -7.32 11.38 -4.04
CA GLN A 49 -7.75 12.65 -4.62
C GLN A 49 -7.42 13.81 -3.70
N TYR A 50 -6.78 14.86 -4.25
CA TYR A 50 -6.67 16.14 -3.56
C TYR A 50 -8.05 16.78 -3.42
N ASN A 51 -8.43 17.07 -2.19
CA ASN A 51 -9.71 17.69 -1.86
C ASN A 51 -9.61 18.42 -0.51
N TRP A 52 -10.72 18.95 -0.02
CA TRP A 52 -10.77 19.65 1.27
C TRP A 52 -10.23 18.81 2.43
N PHE A 53 -10.49 17.51 2.45
CA PHE A 53 -10.10 16.61 3.54
C PHE A 53 -8.61 16.23 3.51
N THR A 54 -7.99 16.24 2.31
CA THR A 54 -6.61 15.83 2.09
C THR A 54 -5.62 16.98 1.92
N LYS A 55 -6.12 18.23 1.94
CA LYS A 55 -5.30 19.43 1.73
C LYS A 55 -4.42 19.78 2.93
N ASN A 56 -3.35 20.52 2.67
CA ASN A 56 -2.56 21.26 3.66
C ASN A 56 -2.71 22.78 3.47
N PRO A 57 -2.22 23.62 4.40
CA PRO A 57 -2.28 25.07 4.28
C PRO A 57 -1.61 25.67 3.04
N PHE A 58 -0.69 24.93 2.42
CA PHE A 58 0.07 25.36 1.23
C PHE A 58 -0.61 25.02 -0.10
N LYS A 59 -1.90 24.66 -0.07
CA LYS A 59 -2.72 24.30 -1.23
C LYS A 59 -2.15 23.11 -2.03
N SER A 60 -1.69 22.10 -1.33
CA SER A 60 -1.29 20.81 -1.88
C SER A 60 -1.77 19.69 -0.96
N MET A 61 -1.59 18.43 -1.38
CA MET A 61 -1.93 17.29 -0.55
C MET A 61 -1.06 17.26 0.72
N TYR A 62 -1.66 16.91 1.84
CA TYR A 62 -0.94 16.75 3.09
C TYR A 62 -0.04 15.52 3.03
N PHE A 63 1.22 15.67 3.39
CA PHE A 63 2.24 14.60 3.33
C PHE A 63 1.78 13.30 3.98
N ALA A 64 1.10 13.36 5.12
CA ALA A 64 0.62 12.16 5.79
C ALA A 64 -0.35 11.33 4.92
N VAL A 65 -1.15 11.98 4.07
CA VAL A 65 -2.04 11.30 3.11
C VAL A 65 -1.22 10.63 2.00
N GLU A 66 -0.18 11.30 1.51
CA GLU A 66 0.73 10.72 0.52
C GLU A 66 1.47 9.52 1.11
N ALA A 67 1.97 9.62 2.35
CA ALA A 67 2.62 8.54 3.07
C ALA A 67 1.69 7.34 3.28
N MET A 68 0.42 7.56 3.67
CA MET A 68 -0.58 6.49 3.78
C MET A 68 -0.83 5.78 2.45
N ALA A 69 -0.91 6.52 1.34
CA ALA A 69 -1.13 5.93 0.03
C ALA A 69 0.09 5.13 -0.46
N ALA A 70 1.30 5.64 -0.19
CA ALA A 70 2.55 4.96 -0.47
C ALA A 70 2.68 3.65 0.32
N GLU A 71 2.46 3.70 1.64
CA GLU A 71 2.47 2.52 2.50
C GLU A 71 1.42 1.50 2.06
N LEU A 72 0.19 1.94 1.75
CA LEU A 72 -0.88 1.05 1.32
C LEU A 72 -0.51 0.31 0.02
N SER A 73 0.15 0.99 -0.94
CA SER A 73 0.54 0.36 -2.21
C SER A 73 1.55 -0.78 -2.03
N THR A 74 2.47 -0.65 -1.07
CA THR A 74 3.45 -1.69 -0.71
C THR A 74 2.83 -2.73 0.23
N GLY A 75 2.14 -2.25 1.26
CA GLY A 75 1.56 -3.06 2.33
C GLY A 75 0.52 -4.06 1.84
N LEU A 76 -0.28 -3.72 0.82
CA LEU A 76 -1.27 -4.64 0.25
C LEU A 76 -0.62 -5.85 -0.44
N ILE A 77 0.53 -5.67 -1.09
CA ILE A 77 1.27 -6.80 -1.67
C ILE A 77 1.80 -7.70 -0.55
N VAL A 78 2.43 -7.11 0.47
CA VAL A 78 2.92 -7.86 1.64
C VAL A 78 1.78 -8.60 2.32
N PHE A 79 0.67 -7.91 2.60
CA PHE A 79 -0.49 -8.50 3.26
C PHE A 79 -1.09 -9.65 2.45
N GLY A 80 -1.21 -9.48 1.13
CA GLY A 80 -1.68 -10.54 0.23
C GLY A 80 -0.75 -11.76 0.21
N GLN A 81 0.57 -11.55 0.21
CA GLN A 81 1.56 -12.63 0.24
C GLN A 81 1.60 -13.38 1.58
N THR A 82 1.23 -12.70 2.67
CA THR A 82 1.22 -13.27 4.03
C THR A 82 -0.17 -13.72 4.48
N TYR A 83 -1.21 -13.45 3.67
CA TYR A 83 -2.59 -13.76 3.99
C TYR A 83 -2.79 -15.25 4.30
N GLN A 84 -3.34 -15.54 5.47
CA GLN A 84 -3.56 -16.90 5.99
C GLN A 84 -2.30 -17.78 6.06
N ARG A 85 -1.10 -17.18 6.05
CA ARG A 85 0.15 -17.92 6.18
C ARG A 85 0.44 -18.26 7.66
N GLN A 86 1.09 -19.41 7.85
CA GLN A 86 1.67 -19.80 9.14
C GLN A 86 3.18 -20.02 8.96
N PRO A 87 4.03 -19.57 9.89
CA PRO A 87 3.71 -18.68 11.03
C PRO A 87 3.26 -17.28 10.56
N LYS A 88 2.54 -16.55 11.40
CA LYS A 88 2.11 -15.18 11.10
C LYS A 88 3.32 -14.25 10.96
N ILE A 89 3.31 -13.44 9.93
CA ILE A 89 4.34 -12.41 9.66
C ILE A 89 3.73 -11.04 9.92
N SER A 90 4.43 -10.21 10.67
CA SER A 90 4.08 -8.80 10.88
C SER A 90 5.01 -7.91 10.05
N MET A 91 4.44 -6.88 9.45
CA MET A 91 5.18 -5.85 8.75
C MET A 91 5.35 -4.62 9.64
N LEU A 92 6.56 -4.09 9.67
CA LEU A 92 6.90 -2.82 10.32
C LEU A 92 7.69 -1.96 9.35
N VAL A 93 7.27 -0.71 9.17
CA VAL A 93 8.04 0.30 8.43
C VAL A 93 9.20 0.76 9.32
N SER A 94 10.42 0.39 9.00
CA SER A 94 11.62 0.79 9.76
C SER A 94 12.19 2.12 9.28
N LYS A 95 12.06 2.42 7.98
CA LYS A 95 12.57 3.64 7.35
C LYS A 95 11.70 4.02 6.16
N MET A 96 11.54 5.32 5.96
CA MET A 96 10.93 5.89 4.77
C MET A 96 11.76 7.07 4.27
N GLU A 97 11.99 7.13 2.97
CA GLU A 97 12.61 8.25 2.28
C GLU A 97 11.68 8.72 1.17
N ALA A 98 11.53 10.02 1.00
CA ALA A 98 10.71 10.61 -0.05
C ALA A 98 11.37 11.84 -0.64
N SER A 99 11.29 11.99 -1.95
CA SER A 99 11.71 13.18 -2.67
C SER A 99 10.50 13.82 -3.36
N PHE A 100 10.32 15.12 -3.15
CA PHE A 100 9.17 15.85 -3.67
C PHE A 100 9.64 16.89 -4.69
N PHE A 101 9.20 16.78 -5.93
CA PHE A 101 9.61 17.65 -7.03
C PHE A 101 8.50 18.61 -7.45
N LYS A 102 7.24 18.34 -7.07
CA LYS A 102 6.08 19.10 -7.47
C LYS A 102 4.98 19.01 -6.40
N LYS A 103 4.14 20.04 -6.30
CA LYS A 103 2.96 20.02 -5.44
C LYS A 103 1.98 18.94 -5.90
N ALA A 104 1.54 18.10 -4.98
CA ALA A 104 0.52 17.10 -5.22
C ALA A 104 -0.87 17.77 -5.21
N ILE A 105 -1.45 17.96 -6.39
CA ILE A 105 -2.79 18.49 -6.62
C ILE A 105 -3.53 17.59 -7.61
N GLY A 106 -4.85 17.50 -7.49
CA GLY A 106 -5.64 16.62 -8.35
C GLY A 106 -5.63 15.16 -7.89
N LYS A 107 -5.55 14.26 -8.84
CA LYS A 107 -5.49 12.81 -8.61
C LYS A 107 -4.04 12.36 -8.54
N ILE A 108 -3.62 11.81 -7.42
CA ILE A 108 -2.27 11.29 -7.21
C ILE A 108 -2.31 9.76 -7.21
N ILE A 109 -1.34 9.16 -7.89
CA ILE A 109 -1.22 7.71 -8.06
C ILE A 109 0.10 7.25 -7.46
N PHE A 110 0.02 6.21 -6.64
CA PHE A 110 1.15 5.53 -6.03
C PHE A 110 1.25 4.14 -6.60
N THR A 111 2.41 3.79 -7.13
CA THR A 111 2.65 2.49 -7.75
C THR A 111 3.81 1.79 -7.03
N CYS A 112 3.57 0.58 -6.57
CA CYS A 112 4.61 -0.35 -6.12
C CYS A 112 4.73 -1.47 -7.16
N GLU A 113 5.94 -1.70 -7.68
CA GLU A 113 6.24 -2.78 -8.64
C GLU A 113 7.22 -3.82 -8.06
N ASP A 114 7.48 -3.76 -6.76
CA ASP A 114 8.46 -4.60 -6.07
C ASP A 114 7.90 -5.96 -5.60
N GLY A 115 6.80 -6.43 -6.21
CA GLY A 115 6.13 -7.65 -5.77
C GLY A 115 7.02 -8.89 -5.73
N LEU A 116 7.93 -9.04 -6.70
CA LEU A 116 8.89 -10.15 -6.72
C LEU A 116 9.92 -10.04 -5.59
N ALA A 117 10.44 -8.84 -5.34
CA ALA A 117 11.37 -8.59 -4.24
C ALA A 117 10.70 -8.85 -2.88
N ILE A 118 9.45 -8.40 -2.71
CA ILE A 118 8.62 -8.67 -1.54
C ILE A 118 8.41 -10.18 -1.34
N GLN A 119 8.07 -10.90 -2.39
CA GLN A 119 7.87 -12.36 -2.33
C GLN A 119 9.14 -13.09 -1.90
N ASN A 120 10.28 -12.74 -2.48
CA ASN A 120 11.58 -13.32 -2.14
C ASN A 120 11.95 -13.02 -0.68
N ALA A 121 11.72 -11.80 -0.22
CA ALA A 121 11.96 -11.38 1.15
C ALA A 121 11.12 -12.17 2.16
N ILE A 122 9.83 -12.37 1.88
CA ILE A 122 8.93 -13.15 2.72
C ILE A 122 9.35 -14.63 2.78
N GLN A 123 9.84 -15.18 1.67
CA GLN A 123 10.39 -16.54 1.66
C GLN A 123 11.69 -16.65 2.47
N TRP A 124 12.52 -15.63 2.43
CA TRP A 124 13.79 -15.56 3.19
C TRP A 124 13.58 -15.40 4.70
N GLN A 125 12.55 -14.69 5.14
CA GLN A 125 12.17 -14.55 6.56
C GLN A 125 11.69 -15.85 7.21
N SER A 126 11.53 -16.90 6.46
CA SER A 126 11.40 -18.26 7.02
C SER A 126 12.71 -18.72 7.72
N HIS A 127 13.80 -17.95 7.61
CA HIS A 127 15.06 -18.07 8.34
C HIS A 127 15.21 -16.85 9.28
N PRO A 128 15.64 -17.02 10.54
CA PRO A 128 15.64 -15.94 11.53
C PRO A 128 16.66 -14.84 11.19
N ARG A 129 16.20 -13.59 11.24
CA ARG A 129 16.92 -12.31 11.18
C ARG A 129 17.38 -11.83 9.80
N HIS A 130 16.48 -11.14 9.07
CA HIS A 130 16.92 -10.22 8.01
C HIS A 130 15.95 -9.04 7.88
N GLU A 131 16.50 -7.82 7.73
CA GLU A 131 15.77 -6.62 7.35
C GLU A 131 15.63 -6.57 5.83
N VAL A 132 14.48 -6.12 5.34
CA VAL A 132 14.23 -5.96 3.90
C VAL A 132 13.88 -4.52 3.61
N SER A 133 14.60 -3.93 2.65
CA SER A 133 14.40 -2.57 2.18
C SER A 133 13.68 -2.58 0.82
N TYR A 134 12.67 -1.72 0.65
CA TYR A 134 11.93 -1.53 -0.59
C TYR A 134 12.02 -0.09 -1.06
N SER A 135 12.04 0.10 -2.38
CA SER A 135 12.00 1.42 -3.01
C SER A 135 10.61 1.66 -3.60
N LEU A 136 10.07 2.84 -3.37
CA LEU A 136 8.77 3.27 -3.88
C LEU A 136 8.97 4.37 -4.90
N TYR A 137 8.41 4.24 -6.08
CA TYR A 137 8.46 5.24 -7.14
C TYR A 137 7.13 5.96 -7.26
N LEU A 138 7.18 7.29 -7.23
CA LEU A 138 6.05 8.20 -7.41
C LEU A 138 6.05 8.69 -8.87
N TRP A 139 4.92 8.51 -9.57
CA TRP A 139 4.68 9.08 -10.89
C TRP A 139 3.48 10.01 -10.85
N HIS A 140 3.64 11.15 -11.49
CA HIS A 140 2.60 12.17 -11.65
C HIS A 140 1.87 12.01 -12.98
#